data_48fb48b6eb751437992923b7132f32bf
#
_entry.id   48fb48b6eb751437992923b7132f32bf
#
_cell.length_a   1.000
_cell.length_b   1.000
_cell.length_c   1.000
_cell.angle_alpha   90.00
_cell.angle_beta   90.00
_cell.angle_gamma   90.00
#
_symmetry.space_group_name_H-M   'P 1'
#
loop_
_entity.id
_entity.type
_entity.pdbx_description
1 polymer ?
#
loop_
_entity_poly.entity_id
_entity_poly.type
_entity_poly.pdbx_seq_one_letter_code
_entity_poly.pdbx_strand_id
1 'polypeptide(L)'
;MENAKITNLYNLDETIAKEYLSQFTYPWEALAGISDFIKELGPTLDPEIYEKRGEDIWVAKSATVFDSAYLHGPLIICEDAEIRQCAFIRGSAIVGKGSVVGNSTELKNVIIFNSVQVPHYNYVDRKSVV
;
A
#
# COMPACT_ATOMS: atom_id res chain seq x y z
N MET A 1 -25.79 -7.16 3.75
CA MET A 1 -24.42 -6.58 3.63
C MET A 1 -23.76 -6.84 2.28
N GLU A 2 -24.57 -7.14 1.26
CA GLU A 2 -24.03 -7.40 -0.08
C GLU A 2 -23.17 -6.22 -0.58
N ASN A 3 -23.64 -4.99 -0.37
CA ASN A 3 -22.93 -3.80 -0.87
C ASN A 3 -21.59 -3.56 -0.18
N ALA A 4 -21.33 -4.20 0.97
CA ALA A 4 -20.08 -4.02 1.70
C ALA A 4 -19.04 -5.10 1.38
N LYS A 5 -19.34 -6.06 0.50
CA LYS A 5 -18.38 -7.09 0.12
C LYS A 5 -17.24 -6.49 -0.70
N ILE A 6 -16.03 -7.00 -0.52
CA ILE A 6 -14.84 -6.53 -1.23
C ILE A 6 -15.07 -6.53 -2.75
N THR A 7 -15.63 -7.61 -3.30
CA THR A 7 -15.87 -7.73 -4.74
C THR A 7 -16.88 -6.73 -5.27
N ASN A 8 -17.74 -6.18 -4.42
CA ASN A 8 -18.73 -5.17 -4.81
C ASN A 8 -18.23 -3.76 -4.64
N LEU A 9 -17.28 -3.53 -3.71
CA LEU A 9 -16.75 -2.21 -3.39
C LEU A 9 -15.53 -1.83 -4.22
N TYR A 10 -14.74 -2.82 -4.66
CA TYR A 10 -13.43 -2.55 -5.25
C TYR A 10 -13.23 -3.33 -6.54
N ASN A 11 -12.53 -2.68 -7.48
CA ASN A 11 -11.98 -3.37 -8.64
C ASN A 11 -10.63 -3.98 -8.24
N LEU A 12 -10.60 -5.27 -7.97
CA LEU A 12 -9.40 -5.95 -7.47
C LEU A 12 -8.27 -6.01 -8.49
N ASP A 13 -8.52 -5.76 -9.77
CA ASP A 13 -7.46 -5.67 -10.78
C ASP A 13 -6.59 -4.43 -10.59
N GLU A 14 -7.07 -3.44 -9.84
CA GLU A 14 -6.34 -2.21 -9.54
C GLU A 14 -5.51 -2.30 -8.27
N THR A 15 -5.08 -3.50 -7.88
CA THR A 15 -4.18 -3.68 -6.75
C THR A 15 -3.32 -4.93 -6.89
N ILE A 16 -2.07 -4.83 -6.45
CA ILE A 16 -1.16 -5.98 -6.33
C ILE A 16 -1.67 -6.99 -5.30
N ALA A 17 -2.54 -6.57 -4.41
CA ALA A 17 -3.10 -7.41 -3.34
C ALA A 17 -4.34 -8.20 -3.76
N LYS A 18 -4.61 -8.31 -5.08
CA LYS A 18 -5.81 -8.99 -5.59
C LYS A 18 -6.03 -10.36 -4.98
N GLU A 19 -5.00 -11.22 -5.01
CA GLU A 19 -5.14 -12.59 -4.50
C GLU A 19 -5.41 -12.61 -3.00
N TYR A 20 -4.77 -11.73 -2.26
CA TYR A 20 -4.97 -11.62 -0.83
C TYR A 20 -6.40 -11.17 -0.51
N LEU A 21 -6.85 -10.08 -1.15
CA LEU A 21 -8.19 -9.53 -0.89
C LEU A 21 -9.29 -10.47 -1.32
N SER A 22 -9.06 -11.26 -2.36
CA SER A 22 -10.06 -12.23 -2.84
C SER A 22 -10.39 -13.32 -1.83
N GLN A 23 -9.55 -13.53 -0.82
CA GLN A 23 -9.79 -14.51 0.24
C GLN A 23 -10.81 -14.06 1.26
N PHE A 24 -11.15 -12.78 1.27
CA PHE A 24 -12.03 -12.19 2.27
C PHE A 24 -13.33 -11.70 1.65
N THR A 25 -14.40 -11.73 2.44
CA THR A 25 -15.70 -11.22 1.98
C THR A 25 -15.80 -9.72 2.23
N TYR A 26 -15.31 -9.25 3.35
CA TYR A 26 -15.43 -7.83 3.75
C TYR A 26 -14.05 -7.22 3.99
N PRO A 27 -13.89 -5.90 3.70
CA PRO A 27 -12.59 -5.22 3.83
C PRO A 27 -11.95 -5.33 5.21
N TRP A 28 -12.74 -5.21 6.26
CA TRP A 28 -12.20 -5.25 7.63
C TRP A 28 -11.61 -6.60 8.01
N GLU A 29 -11.95 -7.67 7.32
CA GLU A 29 -11.39 -8.99 7.55
C GLU A 29 -9.92 -9.06 7.13
N ALA A 30 -9.53 -8.26 6.14
CA ALA A 30 -8.18 -8.28 5.60
C ALA A 30 -7.15 -7.53 6.45
N LEU A 31 -7.61 -6.61 7.30
CA LEU A 31 -6.70 -5.70 8.02
C LEU A 31 -5.70 -6.42 8.93
N ALA A 32 -6.14 -7.47 9.59
CA ALA A 32 -5.29 -8.17 10.55
C ALA A 32 -4.12 -8.92 9.91
N GLY A 33 -4.24 -9.27 8.63
CA GLY A 33 -3.23 -10.06 7.93
C GLY A 33 -2.34 -9.29 6.97
N ILE A 34 -2.50 -7.97 6.86
CA ILE A 34 -1.73 -7.18 5.88
C ILE A 34 -0.23 -7.32 6.09
N SER A 35 0.22 -7.24 7.34
CA SER A 35 1.64 -7.34 7.67
C SER A 35 2.24 -8.66 7.18
N ASP A 36 1.61 -9.78 7.51
CA ASP A 36 2.09 -11.09 7.10
C ASP A 36 2.05 -11.28 5.60
N PHE A 37 1.00 -10.77 4.95
CA PHE A 37 0.89 -10.83 3.50
C PHE A 37 2.04 -10.09 2.81
N ILE A 38 2.37 -8.89 3.28
CA ILE A 38 3.49 -8.12 2.71
C ILE A 38 4.81 -8.87 2.87
N LYS A 39 5.04 -9.47 4.03
CA LYS A 39 6.27 -10.22 4.29
C LYS A 39 6.39 -11.46 3.40
N GLU A 40 5.27 -12.05 3.01
CA GLU A 40 5.27 -13.19 2.09
C GLU A 40 5.42 -12.75 0.64
N LEU A 41 4.74 -11.68 0.25
CA LEU A 41 4.77 -11.19 -1.13
C LEU A 41 6.09 -10.52 -1.50
N GLY A 42 6.65 -9.74 -0.58
CA GLY A 42 7.84 -8.94 -0.87
C GLY A 42 8.99 -9.72 -1.50
N PRO A 43 9.42 -10.84 -0.89
CA PRO A 43 10.52 -11.62 -1.47
C PRO A 43 10.24 -12.22 -2.84
N THR A 44 8.96 -12.30 -3.25
CA THR A 44 8.58 -12.84 -4.55
C THR A 44 8.53 -11.79 -5.65
N LEU A 45 8.66 -10.50 -5.30
CA LEU A 45 8.62 -9.42 -6.28
C LEU A 45 9.85 -9.48 -7.18
N ASP A 46 9.67 -9.07 -8.45
CA ASP A 46 10.74 -9.08 -9.44
C ASP A 46 11.84 -8.10 -9.02
N PRO A 47 13.07 -8.57 -8.77
CA PRO A 47 14.17 -7.71 -8.34
C PRO A 47 14.63 -6.73 -9.42
N GLU A 48 14.24 -6.91 -10.67
CA GLU A 48 14.51 -5.93 -11.71
C GLU A 48 13.56 -4.74 -11.64
N ILE A 49 12.40 -4.90 -11.02
CA ILE A 49 11.39 -3.86 -10.88
C ILE A 49 11.44 -3.26 -9.48
N TYR A 50 11.65 -4.08 -8.47
CA TYR A 50 11.61 -3.66 -7.06
C TYR A 50 12.97 -3.78 -6.41
N GLU A 51 13.28 -2.85 -5.53
CA GLU A 51 14.48 -2.94 -4.68
C GLU A 51 14.05 -2.98 -3.20
N LYS A 52 14.82 -3.71 -2.40
CA LYS A 52 14.60 -3.76 -0.95
C LYS A 52 15.39 -2.62 -0.31
N ARG A 53 14.67 -1.66 0.30
CA ARG A 53 15.28 -0.47 0.90
C ARG A 53 15.42 -0.54 2.41
N GLY A 54 15.04 -1.65 3.02
CA GLY A 54 15.12 -1.82 4.45
C GLY A 54 14.47 -3.11 4.86
N GLU A 55 14.34 -3.35 6.16
CA GLU A 55 13.68 -4.54 6.66
C GLU A 55 12.20 -4.53 6.24
N ASP A 56 11.82 -5.51 5.43
CA ASP A 56 10.46 -5.66 4.92
C ASP A 56 9.94 -4.44 4.16
N ILE A 57 10.84 -3.68 3.50
CA ILE A 57 10.49 -2.53 2.67
C ILE A 57 10.90 -2.79 1.24
N TRP A 58 9.93 -2.88 0.33
CA TRP A 58 10.16 -3.06 -1.10
C TRP A 58 9.60 -1.87 -1.87
N VAL A 59 10.44 -1.24 -2.69
CA VAL A 59 10.08 -0.03 -3.43
C VAL A 59 10.39 -0.25 -4.90
N ALA A 60 9.41 -0.01 -5.76
CA ALA A 60 9.64 -0.08 -7.21
C ALA A 60 10.67 0.97 -7.62
N LYS A 61 11.57 0.58 -8.52
CA LYS A 61 12.65 1.47 -8.97
C LYS A 61 12.11 2.72 -9.67
N SER A 62 10.92 2.63 -10.28
CA SER A 62 10.26 3.75 -10.94
C SER A 62 9.47 4.65 -9.98
N ALA A 63 9.32 4.25 -8.72
CA ALA A 63 8.62 5.07 -7.73
C ALA A 63 9.51 6.24 -7.30
N THR A 64 8.88 7.36 -6.95
CA THR A 64 9.55 8.54 -6.42
C THR A 64 9.26 8.66 -4.92
N VAL A 65 10.31 8.56 -4.11
CA VAL A 65 10.20 8.74 -2.67
C VAL A 65 11.07 9.93 -2.28
N PHE A 66 10.45 10.98 -1.76
CA PHE A 66 11.17 12.18 -1.35
C PHE A 66 12.07 11.88 -0.13
N ASP A 67 13.23 12.49 -0.07
CA ASP A 67 14.23 12.19 0.97
C ASP A 67 13.71 12.42 2.39
N SER A 68 12.80 13.36 2.57
CA SER A 68 12.22 13.67 3.88
C SER A 68 11.07 12.75 4.28
N ALA A 69 10.66 11.82 3.42
CA ALA A 69 9.64 10.85 3.77
C ALA A 69 10.25 9.79 4.69
N TYR A 70 9.49 9.39 5.71
CA TYR A 70 9.91 8.32 6.62
C TYR A 70 9.19 7.03 6.25
N LEU A 71 9.96 5.96 6.04
CA LEU A 71 9.42 4.65 5.69
C LEU A 71 9.74 3.63 6.77
N HIS A 72 8.71 2.91 7.22
CA HIS A 72 8.86 1.79 8.14
C HIS A 72 8.09 0.60 7.59
N GLY A 73 8.69 -0.57 7.66
CA GLY A 73 8.07 -1.81 7.16
C GLY A 73 7.08 -2.44 8.12
N PRO A 74 6.34 -3.43 7.66
CA PRO A 74 6.34 -3.96 6.28
C PRO A 74 5.65 -3.01 5.30
N LEU A 75 6.22 -2.87 4.11
CA LEU A 75 5.78 -1.85 3.14
C LEU A 75 6.11 -2.28 1.72
N ILE A 76 5.16 -2.09 0.81
CA ILE A 76 5.40 -2.20 -0.63
C ILE A 76 4.93 -0.91 -1.31
N ILE A 77 5.84 -0.28 -2.05
CA ILE A 77 5.52 0.90 -2.88
C ILE A 77 5.64 0.46 -4.33
N CYS A 78 4.54 0.48 -5.05
CA CYS A 78 4.46 -0.05 -6.41
C CYS A 78 4.98 0.94 -7.44
N GLU A 79 5.06 0.47 -8.70
CA GLU A 79 5.62 1.22 -9.81
C GLU A 79 4.95 2.57 -10.00
N ASP A 80 5.75 3.58 -10.31
CA ASP A 80 5.30 4.94 -10.61
C ASP A 80 4.54 5.64 -9.46
N ALA A 81 4.52 5.05 -8.28
CA ALA A 81 3.95 5.71 -7.11
C ALA A 81 4.83 6.86 -6.65
N GLU A 82 4.24 7.83 -5.97
CA GLU A 82 4.94 8.99 -5.48
C GLU A 82 4.65 9.18 -3.99
N ILE A 83 5.71 9.20 -3.19
CA ILE A 83 5.62 9.47 -1.76
C ILE A 83 6.24 10.85 -1.54
N ARG A 84 5.41 11.83 -1.21
CA ARG A 84 5.80 13.23 -1.15
C ARG A 84 6.59 13.53 0.14
N GLN A 85 7.11 14.75 0.21
CA GLN A 85 7.93 15.21 1.32
C GLN A 85 7.19 15.12 2.66
N CYS A 86 7.93 14.75 3.68
CA CYS A 86 7.44 14.62 5.06
C CYS A 86 6.28 13.63 5.25
N ALA A 87 6.03 12.76 4.28
CA ALA A 87 5.10 11.68 4.49
C ALA A 87 5.67 10.68 5.51
N PHE A 88 4.80 10.10 6.30
CA PHE A 88 5.19 9.14 7.34
C PHE A 88 4.42 7.84 7.11
N ILE A 89 5.12 6.82 6.62
CA ILE A 89 4.51 5.50 6.44
C ILE A 89 4.97 4.61 7.58
N ARG A 90 4.03 4.29 8.46
CA ARG A 90 4.33 3.56 9.71
C ARG A 90 4.32 2.06 9.56
N GLY A 91 4.04 1.56 8.38
CA GLY A 91 4.11 0.14 8.12
C GLY A 91 2.75 -0.52 7.93
N SER A 92 2.81 -1.79 7.53
CA SER A 92 1.69 -2.59 7.08
C SER A 92 0.90 -1.88 5.99
N ALA A 93 1.62 -1.35 4.99
CA ALA A 93 1.02 -0.57 3.93
C ALA A 93 1.44 -1.06 2.55
N ILE A 94 0.52 -0.99 1.60
CA ILE A 94 0.78 -1.18 0.18
C ILE A 94 0.31 0.07 -0.54
N VAL A 95 1.20 0.70 -1.31
CA VAL A 95 0.87 1.87 -2.12
C VAL A 95 0.82 1.42 -3.58
N GLY A 96 -0.34 1.49 -4.20
CA GLY A 96 -0.58 0.98 -5.55
C GLY A 96 0.13 1.76 -6.65
N LYS A 97 0.14 1.18 -7.86
CA LYS A 97 0.79 1.78 -9.02
C LYS A 97 0.24 3.16 -9.32
N GLY A 98 1.12 4.11 -9.55
CA GLY A 98 0.74 5.47 -9.94
C GLY A 98 0.01 6.27 -8.87
N SER A 99 -0.06 5.75 -7.64
CA SER A 99 -0.73 6.46 -6.55
C SER A 99 0.19 7.50 -5.95
N VAL A 100 -0.40 8.56 -5.39
CA VAL A 100 0.34 9.65 -4.77
C VAL A 100 -0.04 9.74 -3.30
N VAL A 101 0.95 9.68 -2.42
CA VAL A 101 0.77 9.95 -1.00
C VAL A 101 1.23 11.39 -0.77
N GLY A 102 0.29 12.26 -0.43
CA GLY A 102 0.53 13.68 -0.29
C GLY A 102 1.51 14.02 0.84
N ASN A 103 2.07 15.22 0.78
CA ASN A 103 3.03 15.66 1.79
C ASN A 103 2.41 15.66 3.19
N SER A 104 3.22 15.32 4.19
CA SER A 104 2.83 15.31 5.60
C SER A 104 1.63 14.39 5.90
N THR A 105 1.45 13.36 5.10
CA THR A 105 0.42 12.35 5.28
C THR A 105 0.98 11.18 6.06
N GLU A 106 0.19 10.63 6.97
CA GLU A 106 0.58 9.42 7.72
C GLU A 106 -0.27 8.24 7.28
N LEU A 107 0.39 7.12 6.98
CA LEU A 107 -0.27 5.86 6.59
C LEU A 107 0.07 4.75 7.57
N LYS A 108 -0.94 3.95 7.93
CA LYS A 108 -0.75 2.79 8.77
C LYS A 108 -1.86 1.76 8.50
N ASN A 109 -1.49 0.49 8.33
CA ASN A 109 -2.44 -0.61 8.11
C ASN A 109 -3.42 -0.32 6.96
N VAL A 110 -2.89 -0.08 5.77
CA VAL A 110 -3.71 0.35 4.64
C VAL A 110 -3.24 -0.28 3.34
N ILE A 111 -4.19 -0.56 2.45
CA ILE A 111 -3.92 -0.92 1.06
C ILE A 111 -4.49 0.20 0.19
N ILE A 112 -3.61 0.91 -0.50
CA ILE A 112 -3.98 1.96 -1.45
C ILE A 112 -3.94 1.36 -2.84
N PHE A 113 -5.06 1.41 -3.55
CA PHE A 113 -5.17 0.87 -4.89
C PHE A 113 -4.40 1.72 -5.90
N ASN A 114 -4.37 1.25 -7.14
CA ASN A 114 -3.66 1.96 -8.21
C ASN A 114 -4.33 3.30 -8.52
N SER A 115 -3.54 4.30 -8.87
CA SER A 115 -4.00 5.60 -9.36
C SER A 115 -4.87 6.37 -8.36
N VAL A 116 -4.61 6.17 -7.07
CA VAL A 116 -5.32 6.88 -5.99
C VAL A 116 -4.45 8.04 -5.51
N GLN A 117 -5.07 9.19 -5.24
CA GLN A 117 -4.39 10.32 -4.62
C GLN A 117 -4.86 10.48 -3.18
N VAL A 118 -3.90 10.35 -2.24
CA VAL A 118 -4.15 10.63 -0.84
C VAL A 118 -3.69 12.07 -0.59
N PRO A 119 -4.63 12.99 -0.29
CA PRO A 119 -4.28 14.41 -0.13
C PRO A 119 -3.29 14.64 1.00
N HIS A 120 -2.64 15.80 0.97
CA HIS A 120 -1.69 16.20 2.00
C HIS A 120 -2.38 16.38 3.38
N TYR A 121 -1.60 16.30 4.43
CA TYR A 121 -2.04 16.47 5.83
C TYR A 121 -3.15 15.52 6.25
N ASN A 122 -3.18 14.30 5.70
CA ASN A 122 -4.13 13.27 6.09
C ASN A 122 -3.49 12.23 7.01
N TYR A 123 -4.33 11.57 7.78
CA TYR A 123 -3.97 10.40 8.54
C TYR A 123 -4.86 9.25 8.10
N VAL A 124 -4.25 8.20 7.57
CA VAL A 124 -5.00 7.04 7.07
C VAL A 124 -4.54 5.82 7.85
N ASP A 125 -5.43 5.27 8.66
CA ASP A 125 -5.16 4.10 9.48
C ASP A 125 -6.36 3.18 9.46
N ARG A 126 -6.10 1.88 9.25
CA ARG A 126 -7.14 0.84 9.24
C ARG A 126 -8.28 1.12 8.27
N LYS A 127 -8.01 1.92 7.28
CA LYS A 127 -8.84 2.02 6.09
C LYS A 127 -8.40 0.89 5.20
N SER A 128 -9.19 -0.15 5.11
CA SER A 128 -8.79 -1.35 4.40
C SER A 128 -8.30 -1.04 3.00
N VAL A 129 -8.99 -0.14 2.32
CA VAL A 129 -8.71 0.18 0.93
C VAL A 129 -9.11 1.62 0.64
N VAL A 130 -8.27 2.28 -0.09
CA VAL A 130 -8.55 3.64 -0.57
C VAL A 130 -8.29 3.70 -2.08
#